data_12f249bac4bc6a2eb78b1c8baf7d1d32
#
_entry.id   12f249bac4bc6a2eb78b1c8baf7d1d32
#
_cell.length_a   1.000
_cell.length_b   1.000
_cell.length_c   1.000
_cell.angle_alpha   90.00
_cell.angle_beta   90.00
_cell.angle_gamma   90.00
#
_symmetry.space_group_name_H-M   'P 1'
#
loop_
_entity.id
_entity.type
_entity.pdbx_description
1 polymer ?
#
loop_
_entity_poly.entity_id
_entity_poly.type
_entity_poly.pdbx_seq_one_letter_code
_entity_poly.pdbx_strand_id
1 'polypeptide(L)'
;LDSLKRIPQVKGELPAASGRLPGRKIFACDELQVLVGTNRVPPELALVLETGRRVGLDFAGIAQQPNLIHNRVRNQATEVVAFRQVDPRAVDWCAAVGFDPDAIRALRPGEYLARNLHSGGTARGRVF
;
A
#
# COMPACT_ATOMS: atom_id res chain seq x y z
N LEU A 1 15.57 -2.33 -0.50
CA LEU A 1 15.88 -3.57 0.20
C LEU A 1 16.41 -3.32 1.60
N ASP A 2 17.30 -2.34 1.74
CA ASP A 2 17.82 -1.99 3.06
C ASP A 2 16.71 -1.51 3.97
N SER A 3 15.75 -0.75 3.45
CA SER A 3 14.62 -0.30 4.23
C SER A 3 13.78 -1.46 4.75
N LEU A 4 13.58 -2.49 3.93
CA LEU A 4 12.83 -3.67 4.34
C LEU A 4 13.58 -4.48 5.39
N LYS A 5 14.89 -4.58 5.26
CA LYS A 5 15.72 -5.31 6.22
C LYS A 5 15.75 -4.63 7.59
N ARG A 6 15.45 -3.34 7.64
CA ARG A 6 15.40 -2.60 8.90
C ARG A 6 14.17 -2.89 9.73
N ILE A 7 13.15 -3.53 9.17
CA ILE A 7 11.93 -3.80 9.92
C ILE A 7 12.22 -4.59 11.20
N PRO A 8 12.91 -5.72 11.14
CA PRO A 8 13.30 -6.42 12.37
C PRO A 8 14.23 -5.60 13.26
N GLN A 9 15.13 -4.83 12.65
CA GLN A 9 16.08 -4.02 13.41
C GLN A 9 15.39 -2.92 14.20
N VAL A 10 14.44 -2.24 13.57
CA VAL A 10 13.67 -1.19 14.22
C VAL A 10 12.90 -1.72 15.40
N LYS A 11 12.48 -2.92 15.30
CA LYS A 11 11.66 -3.55 16.30
C LYS A 11 12.44 -4.34 17.27
N GLY A 12 13.68 -4.51 17.04
CA GLY A 12 14.40 -5.46 17.80
C GLY A 12 13.83 -6.84 17.58
N GLU A 13 13.43 -7.15 16.34
CA GLU A 13 12.90 -8.41 15.91
C GLU A 13 11.47 -8.70 16.33
N LEU A 14 10.85 -9.63 15.62
CA LEU A 14 9.53 -10.13 15.92
C LEU A 14 9.59 -11.04 17.14
N PRO A 15 8.77 -10.80 18.15
CA PRO A 15 8.78 -11.64 19.35
C PRO A 15 8.35 -13.07 19.01
N ALA A 16 9.23 -14.02 19.22
CA ALA A 16 8.95 -15.42 18.88
C ALA A 16 7.79 -16.00 19.70
N ALA A 17 7.74 -15.67 20.98
CA ALA A 17 6.76 -16.27 21.89
C ALA A 17 5.33 -15.82 21.60
N SER A 18 5.13 -14.53 21.39
CA SER A 18 3.80 -13.98 21.14
C SER A 18 3.51 -13.83 19.65
N GLY A 19 4.56 -13.76 18.81
CA GLY A 19 4.43 -13.46 17.40
C GLY A 19 3.98 -12.04 17.12
N ARG A 20 4.03 -11.15 18.11
CA ARG A 20 3.56 -9.77 17.98
C ARG A 20 4.59 -8.80 18.48
N LEU A 21 4.64 -7.63 17.83
CA LEU A 21 5.44 -6.52 18.30
C LEU A 21 4.76 -5.81 19.45
N PRO A 22 5.53 -5.20 20.38
CA PRO A 22 4.95 -4.35 21.42
C PRO A 22 4.25 -3.15 20.77
N GLY A 23 2.92 -3.05 20.94
CA GLY A 23 2.11 -2.05 20.28
C GLY A 23 2.02 -2.29 18.78
N ARG A 24 1.20 -1.50 18.10
CA ARG A 24 1.11 -1.56 16.63
C ARG A 24 2.20 -0.70 16.02
N LYS A 25 2.78 -1.20 14.94
CA LYS A 25 3.82 -0.50 14.17
C LYS A 25 3.39 -0.41 12.72
N ILE A 26 3.84 0.65 12.05
CA ILE A 26 3.60 0.82 10.62
C ILE A 26 4.94 0.94 9.93
N PHE A 27 5.14 0.15 8.90
CA PHE A 27 6.24 0.31 7.96
C PHE A 27 5.71 1.04 6.73
N ALA A 28 6.21 2.26 6.49
CA ALA A 28 5.82 3.05 5.33
C ALA A 28 6.96 3.04 4.31
N CYS A 29 6.63 2.78 3.07
CA CYS A 29 7.60 2.74 1.98
C CYS A 29 7.18 3.72 0.89
N ASP A 30 7.97 4.76 0.68
CA ASP A 30 7.78 5.70 -0.41
C ASP A 30 8.39 5.14 -1.68
N GLU A 31 7.82 5.54 -2.82
CA GLU A 31 8.24 5.07 -4.14
C GLU A 31 8.29 3.54 -4.22
N LEU A 32 7.19 2.93 -3.81
CA LEU A 32 7.09 1.47 -3.71
C LEU A 32 7.43 0.78 -5.03
N GLN A 33 7.14 1.41 -6.17
CA GLN A 33 7.43 0.84 -7.48
C GLN A 33 8.94 0.62 -7.73
N VAL A 34 9.80 1.28 -6.96
CA VAL A 34 11.25 1.06 -7.05
C VAL A 34 11.64 -0.27 -6.40
N LEU A 35 10.98 -0.64 -5.30
CA LEU A 35 11.24 -1.90 -4.62
C LEU A 35 10.51 -3.07 -5.26
N VAL A 36 9.31 -2.81 -5.76
CA VAL A 36 8.42 -3.87 -6.27
C VAL A 36 8.16 -3.61 -7.73
N GLY A 37 8.78 -4.38 -8.60
CA GLY A 37 8.47 -4.33 -10.02
C GLY A 37 7.19 -5.12 -10.35
N THR A 38 6.78 -5.08 -11.62
CA THR A 38 5.59 -5.82 -12.05
C THR A 38 5.76 -7.32 -11.97
N ASN A 39 7.01 -7.80 -11.98
CA ASN A 39 7.32 -9.23 -12.03
C ASN A 39 7.95 -9.75 -10.74
N ARG A 40 8.16 -8.91 -9.74
CA ARG A 40 8.92 -9.33 -8.58
C ARG A 40 8.49 -8.61 -7.31
N VAL A 41 8.35 -9.39 -6.24
CA VAL A 41 8.17 -8.89 -4.87
C VAL A 41 9.34 -9.41 -4.04
N PRO A 42 10.12 -8.54 -3.38
CA PRO A 42 11.19 -8.99 -2.52
C PRO A 42 10.66 -9.94 -1.43
N PRO A 43 11.39 -11.00 -1.09
CA PRO A 43 10.92 -11.96 -0.09
C PRO A 43 10.61 -11.32 1.27
N GLU A 44 11.40 -10.34 1.68
CA GLU A 44 11.18 -9.63 2.95
C GLU A 44 9.85 -8.88 2.95
N LEU A 45 9.51 -8.25 1.83
CA LEU A 45 8.23 -7.57 1.69
C LEU A 45 7.08 -8.56 1.66
N ALA A 46 7.25 -9.67 0.94
CA ALA A 46 6.24 -10.72 0.90
C ALA A 46 5.92 -11.23 2.31
N LEU A 47 6.95 -11.41 3.13
CA LEU A 47 6.77 -11.84 4.50
C LEU A 47 5.97 -10.82 5.32
N VAL A 48 6.28 -9.53 5.18
CA VAL A 48 5.56 -8.46 5.86
C VAL A 48 4.08 -8.45 5.45
N LEU A 49 3.82 -8.57 4.16
CA LEU A 49 2.44 -8.56 3.64
C LEU A 49 1.64 -9.76 4.14
N GLU A 50 2.26 -10.91 4.25
CA GLU A 50 1.57 -12.14 4.61
C GLU A 50 1.40 -12.32 6.12
N THR A 51 2.35 -11.87 6.91
CA THR A 51 2.38 -12.17 8.34
C THR A 51 2.32 -10.94 9.24
N GLY A 52 2.58 -9.74 8.70
CA GLY A 52 2.72 -8.54 9.52
C GLY A 52 1.51 -8.25 10.37
N ARG A 53 0.31 -8.42 9.83
CA ARG A 53 -0.93 -8.14 10.55
C ARG A 53 -1.03 -8.95 11.84
N ARG A 54 -0.61 -10.20 11.81
CA ARG A 54 -0.69 -11.08 12.98
C ARG A 54 0.26 -10.65 14.10
N VAL A 55 1.36 -10.00 13.74
CA VAL A 55 2.36 -9.56 14.71
C VAL A 55 2.26 -8.07 15.05
N GLY A 56 1.24 -7.39 14.54
CA GLY A 56 1.02 -5.98 14.82
C GLY A 56 1.83 -5.03 13.95
N LEU A 57 2.31 -5.49 12.79
CA LEU A 57 3.03 -4.67 11.82
C LEU A 57 2.15 -4.41 10.61
N ASP A 58 1.78 -3.16 10.40
CA ASP A 58 1.03 -2.73 9.23
C ASP A 58 1.99 -2.21 8.16
N PHE A 59 1.55 -2.25 6.91
CA PHE A 59 2.33 -1.76 5.79
C PHE A 59 1.57 -0.66 5.05
N ALA A 60 2.26 0.42 4.72
CA ALA A 60 1.73 1.49 3.88
C ALA A 60 2.70 1.72 2.72
N GLY A 61 2.25 1.46 1.51
CA GLY A 61 3.04 1.70 0.31
C GLY A 61 2.56 2.96 -0.42
N ILE A 62 3.50 3.77 -0.87
CA ILE A 62 3.23 5.01 -1.59
C ILE A 62 3.85 4.89 -2.97
N ALA A 63 3.09 5.17 -4.01
CA ALA A 63 3.57 5.08 -5.38
C ALA A 63 2.99 6.20 -6.24
N GLN A 64 3.81 6.75 -7.11
CA GLN A 64 3.35 7.72 -8.09
C GLN A 64 2.75 7.04 -9.32
N GLN A 65 3.23 5.85 -9.65
CA GLN A 65 2.75 5.07 -10.79
C GLN A 65 2.28 3.69 -10.30
N PRO A 66 1.02 3.60 -9.88
CA PRO A 66 0.51 2.36 -9.29
C PRO A 66 0.50 1.18 -10.26
N ASN A 67 0.41 1.45 -11.56
CA ASN A 67 0.44 0.40 -12.58
C ASN A 67 1.77 -0.36 -12.64
N LEU A 68 2.83 0.16 -12.03
CA LEU A 68 4.13 -0.51 -11.95
C LEU A 68 4.28 -1.41 -10.72
N ILE A 69 3.29 -1.42 -9.84
CA ILE A 69 3.32 -2.24 -8.62
C ILE A 69 2.82 -3.65 -8.95
N HIS A 70 3.51 -4.64 -8.40
CA HIS A 70 3.11 -6.03 -8.57
C HIS A 70 1.70 -6.27 -8.00
N ASN A 71 0.89 -7.02 -8.73
CA ASN A 71 -0.50 -7.30 -8.35
C ASN A 71 -0.65 -7.94 -6.97
N ARG A 72 0.34 -8.70 -6.53
CA ARG A 72 0.32 -9.34 -5.21
C ARG A 72 0.22 -8.30 -4.09
N VAL A 73 0.90 -7.17 -4.23
CA VAL A 73 0.82 -6.09 -3.25
C VAL A 73 -0.58 -5.49 -3.26
N ARG A 74 -1.11 -5.19 -4.45
CA ARG A 74 -2.46 -4.67 -4.60
C ARG A 74 -3.50 -5.61 -3.99
N ASN A 75 -3.37 -6.90 -4.26
CA ASN A 75 -4.35 -7.89 -3.80
C ASN A 75 -4.37 -8.07 -2.29
N GLN A 76 -3.30 -7.69 -1.62
CA GLN A 76 -3.22 -7.78 -0.17
C GLN A 76 -3.58 -6.47 0.54
N ALA A 77 -3.84 -5.42 -0.21
CA ALA A 77 -4.20 -4.13 0.37
C ALA A 77 -5.59 -4.20 1.01
N THR A 78 -5.72 -3.59 2.17
CA THR A 78 -7.01 -3.41 2.83
C THR A 78 -7.68 -2.14 2.34
N GLU A 79 -6.89 -1.10 2.13
CA GLU A 79 -7.38 0.20 1.71
C GLU A 79 -6.45 0.79 0.67
N VAL A 80 -7.03 1.47 -0.30
CA VAL A 80 -6.30 2.24 -1.30
C VAL A 80 -6.75 3.68 -1.21
N VAL A 81 -5.78 4.59 -1.12
CA VAL A 81 -6.03 6.04 -1.18
C VAL A 81 -5.43 6.54 -2.48
N ALA A 82 -6.26 7.11 -3.33
CA ALA A 82 -5.85 7.57 -4.64
C ALA A 82 -6.01 9.08 -4.76
N PHE A 83 -4.92 9.74 -5.16
CA PHE A 83 -4.94 11.13 -5.57
C PHE A 83 -5.16 11.20 -7.08
N ARG A 84 -5.20 12.41 -7.63
CA ARG A 84 -5.46 12.60 -9.06
C ARG A 84 -4.48 11.78 -9.91
N GLN A 85 -5.02 11.09 -10.90
CA GLN A 85 -4.26 10.38 -11.92
C GLN A 85 -4.76 10.78 -13.29
N VAL A 86 -3.85 10.95 -14.24
CA VAL A 86 -4.20 11.30 -15.62
C VAL A 86 -3.61 10.31 -16.64
N ASP A 87 -2.51 9.64 -16.31
CA ASP A 87 -1.95 8.60 -17.16
C ASP A 87 -2.99 7.47 -17.32
N PRO A 88 -3.33 7.09 -18.56
CA PRO A 88 -4.35 6.06 -18.78
C PRO A 88 -4.10 4.75 -18.03
N ARG A 89 -2.85 4.33 -17.92
CA ARG A 89 -2.51 3.08 -17.24
C ARG A 89 -2.73 3.18 -15.73
N ALA A 90 -2.41 4.34 -15.14
CA ALA A 90 -2.66 4.59 -13.72
C ALA A 90 -4.16 4.70 -13.44
N VAL A 91 -4.90 5.35 -14.33
CA VAL A 91 -6.36 5.45 -14.22
C VAL A 91 -7.00 4.06 -14.35
N ASP A 92 -6.53 3.25 -15.27
CA ASP A 92 -7.03 1.87 -15.43
C ASP A 92 -6.76 1.04 -14.17
N TRP A 93 -5.60 1.23 -13.56
CA TRP A 93 -5.28 0.56 -12.29
C TRP A 93 -6.28 0.97 -11.20
N CYS A 94 -6.58 2.26 -11.11
CA CYS A 94 -7.57 2.75 -10.15
C CYS A 94 -8.95 2.18 -10.42
N ALA A 95 -9.34 2.09 -11.69
CA ALA A 95 -10.61 1.49 -12.06
C ALA A 95 -10.66 0.01 -11.68
N ALA A 96 -9.55 -0.70 -11.81
CA ALA A 96 -9.48 -2.12 -11.46
C ALA A 96 -9.70 -2.36 -9.96
N VAL A 97 -9.33 -1.41 -9.09
CA VAL A 97 -9.58 -1.53 -7.66
C VAL A 97 -10.95 -0.96 -7.25
N GLY A 98 -11.71 -0.44 -8.19
CA GLY A 98 -13.09 -0.04 -7.96
C GLY A 98 -13.36 1.46 -7.93
N PHE A 99 -12.39 2.31 -8.27
CA PHE A 99 -12.63 3.74 -8.38
C PHE A 99 -13.31 4.09 -9.71
N ASP A 100 -14.12 5.14 -9.69
CA ASP A 100 -14.64 5.73 -10.92
C ASP A 100 -13.50 6.47 -11.63
N PRO A 101 -13.16 6.10 -12.87
CA PRO A 101 -12.07 6.74 -13.60
C PRO A 101 -12.24 8.26 -13.76
N ASP A 102 -13.45 8.70 -14.02
CA ASP A 102 -13.72 10.14 -14.21
C ASP A 102 -13.55 10.90 -12.91
N ALA A 103 -13.95 10.31 -11.79
CA ALA A 103 -13.76 10.92 -10.48
C ALA A 103 -12.27 11.06 -10.15
N ILE A 104 -11.46 10.05 -10.48
CA ILE A 104 -10.02 10.09 -10.28
C ILE A 104 -9.38 11.22 -11.08
N ARG A 105 -9.75 11.36 -12.36
CA ARG A 105 -9.22 12.42 -13.21
C ARG A 105 -9.63 13.81 -12.75
N ALA A 106 -10.79 13.94 -12.13
CA ALA A 106 -11.37 15.21 -11.72
C ALA A 106 -10.89 15.70 -10.34
N LEU A 107 -10.13 14.91 -9.61
CA LEU A 107 -9.62 15.32 -8.31
C LEU A 107 -8.72 16.56 -8.44
N ARG A 108 -8.86 17.47 -7.48
CA ARG A 108 -8.02 18.66 -7.38
C ARG A 108 -6.80 18.36 -6.52
N PRO A 109 -5.77 19.23 -6.54
CA PRO A 109 -4.61 19.05 -5.66
C PRO A 109 -5.06 18.91 -4.20
N GLY A 110 -4.53 17.90 -3.52
CA GLY A 110 -4.87 17.61 -2.13
C GLY A 110 -6.13 16.81 -1.91
N GLU A 111 -6.99 16.66 -2.93
CA GLU A 111 -8.17 15.81 -2.84
C GLU A 111 -7.82 14.36 -3.12
N TYR A 112 -8.51 13.44 -2.44
CA TYR A 112 -8.32 12.01 -2.64
C TYR A 112 -9.63 11.26 -2.52
N LEU A 113 -9.62 10.05 -3.08
CA LEU A 113 -10.65 9.04 -2.84
C LEU A 113 -10.00 7.88 -2.08
N ALA A 114 -10.68 7.41 -1.04
CA ALA A 114 -10.23 6.27 -0.26
C ALA A 114 -11.24 5.13 -0.40
N ARG A 115 -10.77 3.93 -0.66
CA ARG A 115 -11.63 2.78 -0.84
C ARG A 115 -11.16 1.64 0.04
N ASN A 116 -12.07 1.10 0.83
CA ASN A 116 -11.84 -0.13 1.57
C ASN A 116 -12.13 -1.30 0.62
N LEU A 117 -11.14 -2.14 0.37
CA LEU A 117 -11.26 -3.22 -0.60
C LEU A 117 -12.07 -4.41 -0.08
N HIS A 118 -12.27 -4.50 1.23
CA HIS A 118 -13.10 -5.57 1.81
C HIS A 118 -14.57 -5.19 1.82
N SER A 119 -14.89 -3.99 2.31
CA SER A 119 -16.27 -3.53 2.41
C SER A 119 -16.79 -2.91 1.11
N GLY A 120 -15.90 -2.46 0.25
CA GLY A 120 -16.28 -1.78 -0.99
C GLY A 120 -16.69 -0.32 -0.84
N GLY A 121 -16.60 0.23 0.35
CA GLY A 121 -16.95 1.63 0.59
C GLY A 121 -15.90 2.59 0.05
N THR A 122 -16.36 3.70 -0.53
CA THR A 122 -15.48 4.77 -1.04
C THR A 122 -15.84 6.08 -0.35
N ALA A 123 -14.81 6.80 0.11
CA ALA A 123 -14.95 8.10 0.74
C ALA A 123 -14.05 9.11 0.04
N ARG A 124 -14.44 10.38 0.12
CA ARG A 124 -13.68 11.50 -0.46
C ARG A 124 -13.13 12.36 0.67
N GLY A 125 -11.90 12.85 0.50
CA GLY A 125 -11.28 13.71 1.49
C GLY A 125 -10.31 14.69 0.89
N ARG A 126 -9.70 15.51 1.75
CA ARG A 126 -8.70 16.51 1.38
C ARG A 126 -7.59 16.52 2.40
N VAL A 127 -6.36 16.69 1.91
CA VAL A 127 -5.20 16.85 2.78
C VAL A 127 -5.01 18.34 3.11
N PHE A 128 -5.28 19.23 2.15
CA PHE A 128 -5.15 20.68 2.35
C PHE A 128 -6.15 21.46 1.53
#